data_1a0332e5e2a9f243f5d190f8cdbc123d
#
_entry.id   1a0332e5e2a9f243f5d190f8cdbc123d
#
_cell.length_a   1.000
_cell.length_b   1.000
_cell.length_c   1.000
_cell.angle_alpha   90.00
_cell.angle_beta   90.00
_cell.angle_gamma   90.00
#
_symmetry.space_group_name_H-M   'P 1'
#
loop_
_entity.id
_entity.type
_entity.pdbx_description
1 polymer ?
#
loop_
_entity_poly.entity_id
_entity_poly.type
_entity_poly.pdbx_seq_one_letter_code
_entity_poly.pdbx_strand_id
1 'polypeptide(L)'
;MRHQLFYSIIISGLLFFGSNSYSADIENGKELFKFCTLCHGKVGQGVIGGDFPKIGGLPEYYLAAQLEQFVEEKRFNPAMVTIGRLDSMSDKEKEDLAAYISSIDIQEAAPTLNIPTFTGNSKKGKKLYKGDCKTCHGNKAQGKAKKNAPPTAWQYSEYLLRQIDFFQNKDRLHDNDPEDETFDDYTKEEIIDILTFISTLDD
;
A
#
# COMPACT_ATOMS: atom_id res chain seq x y z
N MET A 1 14.60 -5.29 77.92
CA MET A 1 14.41 -4.40 76.81
C MET A 1 14.09 -5.27 75.57
N ARG A 2 12.84 -5.33 75.12
CA ARG A 2 12.39 -6.14 73.96
C ARG A 2 12.35 -5.23 72.74
N HIS A 3 13.22 -5.47 71.76
CA HIS A 3 13.15 -4.79 70.46
C HIS A 3 12.10 -5.49 69.58
N GLN A 4 11.03 -4.77 69.25
CA GLN A 4 10.07 -5.18 68.24
C GLN A 4 10.58 -4.71 66.87
N LEU A 5 10.89 -5.68 65.98
CA LEU A 5 11.18 -5.44 64.56
C LEU A 5 9.86 -5.35 63.80
N PHE A 6 9.57 -4.17 63.28
CA PHE A 6 8.47 -3.96 62.32
C PHE A 6 8.94 -4.36 60.89
N TYR A 7 8.43 -5.44 60.37
CA TYR A 7 8.59 -5.79 58.99
C TYR A 7 7.54 -5.04 58.16
N SER A 8 7.99 -4.01 57.36
CA SER A 8 7.16 -3.36 56.38
C SER A 8 7.09 -4.24 55.11
N ILE A 9 5.94 -4.82 54.83
CA ILE A 9 5.67 -5.54 53.64
C ILE A 9 5.35 -4.51 52.55
N ILE A 10 6.29 -4.28 51.62
CA ILE A 10 6.06 -3.51 50.40
C ILE A 10 5.34 -4.42 49.37
N ILE A 11 4.02 -4.23 49.24
CA ILE A 11 3.26 -4.88 48.19
C ILE A 11 3.53 -4.09 46.91
N SER A 12 4.44 -4.61 46.07
CA SER A 12 4.70 -4.07 44.73
C SER A 12 3.56 -4.49 43.82
N GLY A 13 2.59 -3.60 43.62
CA GLY A 13 1.50 -3.81 42.66
C GLY A 13 2.03 -3.80 41.22
N LEU A 14 2.18 -4.97 40.60
CA LEU A 14 2.38 -5.06 39.14
C LEU A 14 1.09 -4.60 38.45
N LEU A 15 1.11 -3.38 37.92
CA LEU A 15 0.11 -2.93 36.95
C LEU A 15 0.36 -3.68 35.63
N PHE A 16 -0.41 -4.74 35.39
CA PHE A 16 -0.51 -5.34 34.07
C PHE A 16 -1.24 -4.36 33.16
N PHE A 17 -0.50 -3.58 32.37
CA PHE A 17 -1.04 -2.94 31.19
C PHE A 17 -1.32 -4.02 30.17
N GLY A 18 -2.54 -4.52 30.14
CA GLY A 18 -3.03 -5.37 29.08
C GLY A 18 -2.96 -4.59 27.79
N SER A 19 -2.02 -4.94 26.91
CA SER A 19 -2.06 -4.49 25.51
C SER A 19 -3.30 -5.13 24.89
N ASN A 20 -4.38 -4.38 24.74
CA ASN A 20 -5.51 -4.76 23.92
C ASN A 20 -5.00 -4.81 22.46
N SER A 21 -4.56 -5.98 22.01
CA SER A 21 -4.39 -6.25 20.59
C SER A 21 -5.80 -6.30 19.98
N TYR A 22 -6.28 -5.16 19.53
CA TYR A 22 -7.49 -5.14 18.70
C TYR A 22 -7.16 -5.81 17.38
N SER A 23 -7.83 -6.89 17.05
CA SER A 23 -7.81 -7.42 15.68
C SER A 23 -8.69 -6.53 14.81
N ALA A 24 -8.32 -6.40 13.54
CA ALA A 24 -9.12 -5.65 12.58
C ALA A 24 -10.52 -6.30 12.43
N ASP A 25 -11.54 -5.46 12.31
CA ASP A 25 -12.92 -5.88 12.05
C ASP A 25 -13.18 -5.90 10.54
N ILE A 26 -13.11 -7.08 9.94
CA ILE A 26 -13.29 -7.28 8.50
C ILE A 26 -14.71 -6.91 8.04
N GLU A 27 -15.74 -7.16 8.85
CA GLU A 27 -17.12 -6.80 8.46
C GLU A 27 -17.31 -5.28 8.49
N ASN A 28 -16.74 -4.57 9.47
CA ASN A 28 -16.72 -3.12 9.47
C ASN A 28 -15.95 -2.58 8.25
N GLY A 29 -14.77 -3.14 7.96
CA GLY A 29 -13.98 -2.77 6.79
C GLY A 29 -14.75 -2.95 5.47
N LYS A 30 -15.55 -4.01 5.35
CA LYS A 30 -16.42 -4.27 4.20
C LYS A 30 -17.53 -3.23 4.04
N GLU A 31 -18.15 -2.80 5.13
CA GLU A 31 -19.14 -1.73 5.09
C GLU A 31 -18.50 -0.40 4.65
N LEU A 32 -17.34 -0.06 5.18
CA LEU A 32 -16.58 1.12 4.80
C LEU A 32 -16.13 1.09 3.33
N PHE A 33 -15.76 -0.08 2.82
CA PHE A 33 -15.31 -0.26 1.43
C PHE A 33 -16.37 0.15 0.40
N LYS A 34 -17.64 0.18 0.75
CA LYS A 34 -18.74 0.59 -0.15
C LYS A 34 -18.51 1.98 -0.73
N PHE A 35 -17.88 2.89 0.00
CA PHE A 35 -17.53 4.23 -0.49
C PHE A 35 -16.43 4.20 -1.56
N CYS A 36 -15.60 3.17 -1.56
CA CYS A 36 -14.47 3.01 -2.47
C CYS A 36 -14.89 2.38 -3.81
N THR A 37 -16.00 1.62 -3.81
CA THR A 37 -16.44 0.81 -4.97
C THR A 37 -16.78 1.65 -6.19
N LEU A 38 -17.20 2.90 -6.01
CA LEU A 38 -17.57 3.80 -7.11
C LEU A 38 -16.41 4.02 -8.08
N CYS A 39 -15.20 4.15 -7.54
CA CYS A 39 -13.99 4.41 -8.31
C CYS A 39 -13.15 3.13 -8.49
N HIS A 40 -12.97 2.35 -7.42
CA HIS A 40 -12.07 1.18 -7.45
C HIS A 40 -12.74 -0.13 -7.88
N GLY A 41 -14.05 -0.10 -8.18
CA GLY A 41 -14.82 -1.30 -8.54
C GLY A 41 -15.25 -2.13 -7.34
N LYS A 42 -16.18 -3.06 -7.58
CA LYS A 42 -16.88 -3.82 -6.52
C LYS A 42 -15.95 -4.66 -5.63
N VAL A 43 -14.83 -5.11 -6.17
CA VAL A 43 -13.84 -5.93 -5.47
C VAL A 43 -12.46 -5.25 -5.47
N GLY A 44 -12.42 -3.95 -5.73
CA GLY A 44 -11.15 -3.22 -5.79
C GLY A 44 -10.29 -3.55 -7.00
N GLN A 45 -10.91 -4.05 -8.09
CA GLN A 45 -10.20 -4.40 -9.33
C GLN A 45 -9.67 -3.19 -10.11
N GLY A 46 -10.12 -1.98 -9.76
CA GLY A 46 -9.77 -0.76 -10.49
C GLY A 46 -10.51 -0.61 -11.81
N VAL A 47 -9.99 0.25 -12.67
CA VAL A 47 -10.52 0.53 -14.01
C VAL A 47 -9.41 0.39 -15.05
N ILE A 48 -9.72 -0.29 -16.16
CA ILE A 48 -8.81 -0.41 -17.31
C ILE A 48 -8.39 1.00 -17.77
N GLY A 49 -7.08 1.18 -18.02
CA GLY A 49 -6.50 2.50 -18.29
C GLY A 49 -5.89 3.13 -17.03
N GLY A 50 -6.09 2.52 -15.85
CA GLY A 50 -5.38 2.88 -14.62
C GLY A 50 -5.81 4.19 -13.97
N ASP A 51 -6.89 4.84 -14.41
CA ASP A 51 -7.39 6.07 -13.76
C ASP A 51 -7.68 5.81 -12.29
N PHE A 52 -8.27 4.66 -11.99
CA PHE A 52 -8.43 4.15 -10.64
C PHE A 52 -7.66 2.84 -10.49
N PRO A 53 -6.68 2.77 -9.57
CA PRO A 53 -5.83 1.59 -9.43
C PRO A 53 -6.59 0.39 -8.88
N LYS A 54 -6.06 -0.80 -9.18
CA LYS A 54 -6.40 -2.01 -8.46
C LYS A 54 -5.91 -1.87 -7.01
N ILE A 55 -6.80 -2.09 -6.06
CA ILE A 55 -6.50 -2.06 -4.62
C ILE A 55 -6.83 -3.39 -3.93
N GLY A 56 -7.77 -4.18 -4.45
CA GLY A 56 -8.09 -5.49 -3.90
C GLY A 56 -6.87 -6.41 -3.83
N GLY A 57 -6.67 -7.03 -2.69
CA GLY A 57 -5.55 -7.93 -2.42
C GLY A 57 -4.19 -7.25 -2.22
N LEU A 58 -4.13 -5.91 -2.17
CA LEU A 58 -2.89 -5.24 -1.78
C LEU A 58 -2.60 -5.49 -0.29
N PRO A 59 -1.32 -5.55 0.10
CA PRO A 59 -0.96 -5.79 1.49
C PRO A 59 -1.52 -4.74 2.45
N GLU A 60 -2.03 -5.18 3.59
CA GLU A 60 -2.63 -4.34 4.62
C GLU A 60 -1.69 -3.22 5.08
N TYR A 61 -0.40 -3.53 5.33
CA TYR A 61 0.59 -2.52 5.74
C TYR A 61 0.71 -1.37 4.76
N TYR A 62 0.63 -1.68 3.45
CA TYR A 62 0.71 -0.67 2.41
C TYR A 62 -0.58 0.15 2.32
N LEU A 63 -1.74 -0.53 2.37
CA LEU A 63 -3.04 0.14 2.33
C LEU A 63 -3.20 1.11 3.49
N ALA A 64 -2.92 0.68 4.73
CA ALA A 64 -3.01 1.52 5.91
C ALA A 64 -2.12 2.77 5.78
N ALA A 65 -0.86 2.58 5.37
CA ALA A 65 0.06 3.70 5.14
C ALA A 65 -0.44 4.66 4.05
N GLN A 66 -1.07 4.14 2.97
CA GLN A 66 -1.59 5.01 1.90
C GLN A 66 -2.82 5.80 2.34
N LEU A 67 -3.74 5.19 3.10
CA LEU A 67 -4.91 5.88 3.63
C LEU A 67 -4.48 7.05 4.52
N GLU A 68 -3.47 6.84 5.36
CA GLU A 68 -2.92 7.89 6.21
C GLU A 68 -2.24 9.01 5.41
N GLN A 69 -1.40 8.65 4.43
CA GLN A 69 -0.73 9.64 3.57
C GLN A 69 -1.71 10.54 2.80
N PHE A 70 -2.88 10.04 2.41
CA PHE A 70 -3.92 10.88 1.81
C PHE A 70 -4.49 11.90 2.80
N VAL A 71 -4.77 11.49 4.04
CA VAL A 71 -5.29 12.37 5.10
C VAL A 71 -4.25 13.42 5.50
N GLU A 72 -2.99 13.03 5.58
CA GLU A 72 -1.86 13.91 5.91
C GLU A 72 -1.38 14.78 4.73
N GLU A 73 -2.03 14.69 3.56
CA GLU A 73 -1.65 15.37 2.32
C GLU A 73 -0.23 15.07 1.80
N LYS A 74 0.47 14.09 2.39
CA LYS A 74 1.75 13.58 1.87
C LYS A 74 1.60 12.91 0.51
N ARG A 75 0.40 12.46 0.19
CA ARG A 75 -0.04 11.98 -1.10
C ARG A 75 -1.29 12.73 -1.48
N PHE A 76 -1.12 13.82 -2.23
CA PHE A 76 -2.22 14.71 -2.54
C PHE A 76 -3.24 14.06 -3.49
N ASN A 77 -4.44 13.85 -3.01
CA ASN A 77 -5.61 13.44 -3.81
C ASN A 77 -6.90 13.79 -3.05
N PRO A 78 -7.47 14.98 -3.28
CA PRO A 78 -8.68 15.43 -2.58
C PRO A 78 -9.89 14.49 -2.76
N ALA A 79 -10.01 13.82 -3.91
CA ALA A 79 -11.10 12.88 -4.14
C ALA A 79 -11.03 11.66 -3.21
N MET A 80 -9.82 11.15 -2.93
CA MET A 80 -9.65 10.07 -1.96
C MET A 80 -10.07 10.51 -0.55
N VAL A 81 -9.76 11.76 -0.16
CA VAL A 81 -10.11 12.27 1.16
C VAL A 81 -11.61 12.52 1.27
N THR A 82 -12.20 13.28 0.34
CA THR A 82 -13.59 13.74 0.44
C THR A 82 -14.61 12.70 -0.01
N ILE A 83 -14.42 12.08 -1.19
CA ILE A 83 -15.37 11.09 -1.73
C ILE A 83 -15.15 9.74 -1.01
N GLY A 84 -13.91 9.36 -0.77
CA GLY A 84 -13.55 8.18 0.02
C GLY A 84 -13.82 8.33 1.53
N ARG A 85 -14.17 9.55 1.99
CA ARG A 85 -14.51 9.88 3.38
C ARG A 85 -13.38 9.58 4.39
N LEU A 86 -12.13 9.63 3.94
CA LEU A 86 -10.98 9.29 4.79
C LEU A 86 -10.80 10.28 5.94
N ASP A 87 -11.18 11.55 5.73
CA ASP A 87 -11.15 12.62 6.74
C ASP A 87 -12.13 12.39 7.91
N SER A 88 -13.16 11.59 7.69
CA SER A 88 -14.15 11.23 8.71
C SER A 88 -13.93 9.87 9.37
N MET A 89 -12.95 9.10 8.90
CA MET A 89 -12.62 7.78 9.45
C MET A 89 -11.62 7.89 10.61
N SER A 90 -11.90 7.20 11.70
CA SER A 90 -10.93 6.96 12.76
C SER A 90 -9.78 6.07 12.27
N ASP A 91 -8.66 6.05 12.99
CA ASP A 91 -7.53 5.19 12.66
C ASP A 91 -7.94 3.71 12.65
N LYS A 92 -8.78 3.31 13.61
CA LYS A 92 -9.34 1.94 13.67
C LYS A 92 -10.15 1.59 12.43
N GLU A 93 -10.98 2.50 11.92
CA GLU A 93 -11.76 2.28 10.72
C GLU A 93 -10.86 2.20 9.47
N LYS A 94 -9.80 2.97 9.40
CA LYS A 94 -8.78 2.86 8.34
C LYS A 94 -8.06 1.51 8.38
N GLU A 95 -7.72 1.01 9.59
CA GLU A 95 -7.17 -0.34 9.78
C GLU A 95 -8.14 -1.44 9.34
N ASP A 96 -9.41 -1.37 9.76
CA ASP A 96 -10.46 -2.31 9.36
C ASP A 96 -10.65 -2.34 7.84
N LEU A 97 -10.68 -1.16 7.22
CA LEU A 97 -10.78 -1.00 5.77
C LEU A 97 -9.57 -1.62 5.06
N ALA A 98 -8.34 -1.34 5.53
CA ALA A 98 -7.12 -1.90 4.95
C ALA A 98 -7.09 -3.43 5.05
N ALA A 99 -7.47 -3.98 6.21
CA ALA A 99 -7.54 -5.41 6.43
C ALA A 99 -8.58 -6.07 5.51
N TYR A 100 -9.78 -5.49 5.37
CA TYR A 100 -10.79 -6.00 4.45
C TYR A 100 -10.30 -6.00 3.00
N ILE A 101 -9.76 -4.87 2.51
CA ILE A 101 -9.27 -4.78 1.13
C ILE A 101 -8.15 -5.79 0.88
N SER A 102 -7.27 -5.99 1.86
CA SER A 102 -6.17 -6.97 1.78
C SER A 102 -6.68 -8.41 1.74
N SER A 103 -7.84 -8.69 2.35
CA SER A 103 -8.44 -10.04 2.37
C SER A 103 -9.11 -10.43 1.06
N ILE A 104 -9.29 -9.49 0.11
CA ILE A 104 -9.95 -9.78 -1.17
C ILE A 104 -9.01 -10.60 -2.06
N ASP A 105 -9.39 -11.83 -2.38
CA ASP A 105 -8.75 -12.59 -3.46
C ASP A 105 -9.19 -12.05 -4.81
N ILE A 106 -8.35 -11.22 -5.42
CA ILE A 106 -8.68 -10.53 -6.67
C ILE A 106 -8.75 -11.50 -7.86
N GLN A 107 -8.04 -12.62 -7.82
CA GLN A 107 -8.06 -13.62 -8.90
C GLN A 107 -9.37 -14.41 -8.87
N GLU A 108 -9.85 -14.75 -7.68
CA GLU A 108 -11.16 -15.38 -7.53
C GLU A 108 -12.30 -14.40 -7.80
N ALA A 109 -12.21 -13.18 -7.25
CA ALA A 109 -13.27 -12.17 -7.34
C ALA A 109 -13.42 -11.54 -8.73
N ALA A 110 -12.33 -11.49 -9.52
CA ALA A 110 -12.30 -10.92 -10.86
C ALA A 110 -11.43 -11.77 -11.81
N PRO A 111 -11.80 -13.03 -12.09
CA PRO A 111 -10.96 -13.98 -12.83
C PRO A 111 -10.74 -13.59 -14.32
N THR A 112 -11.55 -12.68 -14.83
CA THR A 112 -11.43 -12.16 -16.21
C THR A 112 -10.70 -10.82 -16.28
N LEU A 113 -10.09 -10.39 -15.16
CA LEU A 113 -9.34 -9.16 -15.14
C LEU A 113 -8.15 -9.25 -16.09
N ASN A 114 -8.21 -8.47 -17.18
CA ASN A 114 -7.12 -8.30 -18.12
C ASN A 114 -6.48 -6.92 -17.89
N ILE A 115 -5.20 -6.93 -17.55
CA ILE A 115 -4.44 -5.70 -17.32
C ILE A 115 -3.67 -5.39 -18.61
N PRO A 116 -4.08 -4.35 -19.37
CA PRO A 116 -3.33 -3.91 -20.54
C PRO A 116 -1.91 -3.50 -20.16
N THR A 117 -0.97 -3.75 -21.04
CA THR A 117 0.44 -3.51 -20.83
C THR A 117 1.02 -2.59 -21.91
N PHE A 118 2.10 -1.92 -21.61
CA PHE A 118 2.86 -1.18 -22.59
C PHE A 118 3.66 -2.12 -23.51
N THR A 119 3.98 -1.61 -24.70
CA THR A 119 4.88 -2.28 -25.64
C THR A 119 6.23 -1.59 -25.59
N GLY A 120 7.14 -2.13 -24.82
CA GLY A 120 8.51 -1.68 -24.66
C GLY A 120 9.52 -2.83 -24.78
N ASN A 121 10.76 -2.57 -24.49
CA ASN A 121 11.83 -3.56 -24.48
C ASN A 121 11.92 -4.27 -23.12
N SER A 122 11.16 -5.34 -22.93
CA SER A 122 11.12 -6.11 -21.68
C SER A 122 12.50 -6.61 -21.22
N LYS A 123 13.45 -6.91 -22.15
CA LYS A 123 14.79 -7.35 -21.79
C LYS A 123 15.62 -6.21 -21.19
N LYS A 124 15.50 -4.98 -21.71
CA LYS A 124 16.12 -3.77 -21.15
C LYS A 124 15.46 -3.45 -19.81
N GLY A 125 14.13 -3.45 -19.75
CA GLY A 125 13.36 -3.22 -18.52
C GLY A 125 13.73 -4.20 -17.41
N LYS A 126 13.93 -5.49 -17.73
CA LYS A 126 14.41 -6.49 -16.77
C LYS A 126 15.77 -6.14 -16.17
N LYS A 127 16.69 -5.61 -16.98
CA LYS A 127 18.02 -5.21 -16.50
C LYS A 127 17.90 -4.03 -15.53
N LEU A 128 17.13 -3.01 -15.90
CA LEU A 128 16.90 -1.81 -15.08
C LEU A 128 16.18 -2.16 -13.77
N TYR A 129 15.08 -2.90 -13.86
CA TYR A 129 14.34 -3.37 -12.67
C TYR A 129 15.23 -4.15 -11.70
N LYS A 130 16.10 -5.03 -12.21
CA LYS A 130 17.02 -5.79 -11.37
C LYS A 130 18.13 -4.95 -10.76
N GLY A 131 18.50 -3.84 -11.36
CA GLY A 131 19.43 -2.85 -10.80
C GLY A 131 18.80 -2.19 -9.58
N ASP A 132 17.73 -1.46 -9.78
CA ASP A 132 17.31 -0.42 -8.86
C ASP A 132 16.03 -0.74 -8.10
N CYS A 133 15.13 -1.59 -8.65
CA CYS A 133 13.79 -1.81 -8.08
C CYS A 133 13.65 -3.08 -7.22
N LYS A 134 14.32 -4.18 -7.64
CA LYS A 134 14.10 -5.52 -7.04
C LYS A 134 14.45 -5.61 -5.56
N THR A 135 15.37 -4.75 -5.09
CA THR A 135 15.84 -4.78 -3.69
C THR A 135 14.67 -4.51 -2.74
N CYS A 136 13.81 -3.58 -3.09
CA CYS A 136 12.61 -3.22 -2.34
C CYS A 136 11.37 -3.95 -2.86
N HIS A 137 11.12 -4.00 -4.18
CA HIS A 137 9.89 -4.58 -4.73
C HIS A 137 9.91 -6.10 -4.95
N GLY A 138 11.06 -6.76 -4.78
CA GLY A 138 11.19 -8.21 -4.93
C GLY A 138 11.51 -8.66 -6.36
N ASN A 139 11.91 -9.92 -6.52
CA ASN A 139 12.31 -10.47 -7.83
C ASN A 139 11.13 -10.67 -8.80
N LYS A 140 9.92 -10.81 -8.26
CA LYS A 140 8.66 -10.98 -8.98
C LYS A 140 7.74 -9.77 -8.83
N ALA A 141 8.31 -8.62 -8.48
CA ALA A 141 7.55 -7.39 -8.21
C ALA A 141 6.40 -7.57 -7.18
N GLN A 142 6.56 -8.56 -6.29
CA GLN A 142 5.57 -8.94 -5.27
C GLN A 142 5.57 -8.04 -4.03
N GLY A 143 6.47 -7.05 -3.96
CA GLY A 143 6.65 -6.22 -2.77
C GLY A 143 7.42 -6.91 -1.65
N LYS A 144 7.74 -6.14 -0.61
CA LYS A 144 8.39 -6.61 0.63
C LYS A 144 7.90 -5.80 1.83
N ALA A 145 7.19 -6.43 2.74
CA ALA A 145 6.69 -5.79 3.96
C ALA A 145 7.80 -5.14 4.80
N LYS A 146 8.95 -5.81 4.96
CA LYS A 146 10.11 -5.29 5.72
C LYS A 146 10.73 -4.01 5.12
N LYS A 147 10.40 -3.70 3.86
CA LYS A 147 10.83 -2.50 3.14
C LYS A 147 9.69 -1.54 2.90
N ASN A 148 8.52 -1.82 3.45
CA ASN A 148 7.29 -1.08 3.20
C ASN A 148 6.97 -0.90 1.69
N ALA A 149 7.57 -1.74 0.85
CA ALA A 149 7.46 -1.65 -0.61
C ALA A 149 6.28 -2.46 -1.12
N PRO A 150 5.34 -1.84 -1.87
CA PRO A 150 4.17 -2.54 -2.39
C PRO A 150 4.53 -3.53 -3.50
N PRO A 151 3.65 -4.51 -3.79
CA PRO A 151 3.68 -5.19 -5.06
C PRO A 151 3.42 -4.21 -6.20
N THR A 152 4.17 -4.34 -7.30
CA THR A 152 3.96 -3.58 -8.54
C THR A 152 3.51 -4.49 -9.68
N ALA A 153 3.67 -5.81 -9.56
CA ALA A 153 2.99 -6.79 -10.40
C ALA A 153 1.46 -6.72 -10.20
N TRP A 154 0.71 -7.11 -11.21
CA TRP A 154 -0.77 -7.11 -11.20
C TRP A 154 -1.38 -5.71 -10.98
N GLN A 155 -0.67 -4.64 -11.38
CA GLN A 155 -1.18 -3.27 -11.34
C GLN A 155 -1.20 -2.69 -12.76
N TYR A 156 -2.14 -1.82 -13.04
CA TYR A 156 -2.25 -1.11 -14.33
C TYR A 156 -0.97 -0.34 -14.64
N SER A 157 -0.37 -0.60 -15.79
CA SER A 157 0.88 0.04 -16.22
C SER A 157 0.75 1.56 -16.33
N GLU A 158 -0.39 2.05 -16.80
CA GLU A 158 -0.70 3.48 -16.87
C GLU A 158 -0.76 4.15 -15.49
N TYR A 159 -1.32 3.43 -14.50
CA TYR A 159 -1.30 3.91 -13.12
C TYR A 159 0.12 3.95 -12.56
N LEU A 160 0.92 2.90 -12.78
CA LEU A 160 2.31 2.87 -12.34
C LEU A 160 3.14 3.99 -12.99
N LEU A 161 2.96 4.21 -14.31
CA LEU A 161 3.62 5.29 -15.03
C LEU A 161 3.29 6.64 -14.39
N ARG A 162 2.01 6.93 -14.15
CA ARG A 162 1.59 8.17 -13.49
C ARG A 162 2.16 8.33 -12.08
N GLN A 163 2.30 7.23 -11.31
CA GLN A 163 2.94 7.31 -10.00
C GLN A 163 4.43 7.63 -10.12
N ILE A 164 5.12 7.07 -11.10
CA ILE A 164 6.53 7.39 -11.36
C ILE A 164 6.68 8.85 -11.81
N ASP A 165 5.79 9.36 -12.67
CA ASP A 165 5.76 10.78 -13.03
C ASP A 165 5.63 11.68 -11.79
N PHE A 166 4.76 11.30 -10.82
CA PHE A 166 4.64 12.04 -9.55
C PHE A 166 5.91 11.96 -8.69
N PHE A 167 6.61 10.83 -8.69
CA PHE A 167 7.89 10.73 -7.99
C PHE A 167 8.98 11.59 -8.64
N GLN A 168 9.08 11.60 -9.97
CA GLN A 168 10.03 12.43 -10.71
C GLN A 168 9.79 13.92 -10.47
N ASN A 169 8.51 14.34 -10.43
CA ASN A 169 8.14 15.74 -10.21
C ASN A 169 8.13 16.14 -8.72
N LYS A 170 8.41 15.17 -7.80
CA LYS A 170 8.33 15.34 -6.34
C LYS A 170 6.91 15.74 -5.83
N ASP A 171 5.88 15.51 -6.65
CA ASP A 171 4.46 15.65 -6.24
C ASP A 171 4.04 14.55 -5.27
N ARG A 172 4.80 13.47 -5.24
CA ARG A 172 4.71 12.35 -4.31
C ARG A 172 6.11 11.84 -3.99
N LEU A 173 6.40 11.59 -2.73
CA LEU A 173 7.69 11.03 -2.34
C LEU A 173 7.72 9.51 -2.52
N HIS A 174 8.75 9.00 -3.18
CA HIS A 174 9.06 7.59 -3.19
C HIS A 174 9.71 7.23 -1.85
N ASP A 175 9.29 6.12 -1.25
CA ASP A 175 9.72 5.66 0.10
C ASP A 175 9.58 6.72 1.23
N ASN A 176 8.76 7.76 1.03
CA ASN A 176 8.62 8.94 1.90
C ASN A 176 9.94 9.71 2.12
N ASP A 177 10.90 9.56 1.24
CA ASP A 177 12.19 10.22 1.30
C ASP A 177 12.23 11.40 0.30
N PRO A 178 12.34 12.64 0.77
CA PRO A 178 12.45 13.81 -0.11
C PRO A 178 13.80 13.85 -0.88
N GLU A 179 14.79 13.09 -0.43
CA GLU A 179 16.11 13.00 -1.07
C GLU A 179 16.22 11.77 -1.98
N ASP A 180 15.14 10.97 -2.13
CA ASP A 180 15.14 9.83 -3.06
C ASP A 180 15.24 10.30 -4.51
N GLU A 181 16.31 9.89 -5.19
CA GLU A 181 16.64 10.20 -6.59
C GLU A 181 16.42 8.99 -7.51
N THR A 182 15.75 7.92 -7.03
CA THR A 182 15.62 6.64 -7.75
C THR A 182 15.10 6.81 -9.19
N PHE A 183 14.24 7.79 -9.44
CA PHE A 183 13.61 8.00 -10.74
C PHE A 183 14.16 9.20 -11.53
N ASP A 184 15.05 10.01 -10.96
CA ASP A 184 15.42 11.31 -11.52
C ASP A 184 16.11 11.19 -12.89
N ASP A 185 16.95 10.17 -13.09
CA ASP A 185 17.71 9.94 -14.32
C ASP A 185 16.98 9.04 -15.35
N TYR A 186 15.80 8.48 -15.02
CA TYR A 186 15.10 7.60 -15.93
C TYR A 186 14.36 8.38 -17.02
N THR A 187 14.62 8.01 -18.27
CA THR A 187 13.81 8.47 -19.39
C THR A 187 12.43 7.78 -19.41
N LYS A 188 11.43 8.43 -20.00
CA LYS A 188 10.10 7.84 -20.16
C LYS A 188 10.13 6.50 -20.90
N GLU A 189 11.02 6.34 -21.89
CA GLU A 189 11.21 5.08 -22.61
C GLU A 189 11.70 3.97 -21.68
N GLU A 190 12.67 4.26 -20.80
CA GLU A 190 13.20 3.31 -19.84
C GLU A 190 12.17 2.90 -18.80
N ILE A 191 11.35 3.85 -18.37
CA ILE A 191 10.20 3.57 -17.48
C ILE A 191 9.22 2.63 -18.18
N ILE A 192 8.86 2.89 -19.44
CA ILE A 192 8.00 2.01 -20.25
C ILE A 192 8.62 0.61 -20.39
N ASP A 193 9.92 0.51 -20.61
CA ASP A 193 10.64 -0.77 -20.66
C ASP A 193 10.54 -1.54 -19.33
N ILE A 194 10.71 -0.84 -18.20
CA ILE A 194 10.57 -1.42 -16.86
C ILE A 194 9.13 -1.91 -16.64
N LEU A 195 8.13 -1.10 -16.95
CA LEU A 195 6.71 -1.46 -16.79
C LEU A 195 6.33 -2.62 -17.70
N THR A 196 6.85 -2.66 -18.95
CA THR A 196 6.69 -3.80 -19.85
C THR A 196 7.29 -5.09 -19.26
N PHE A 197 8.43 -5.00 -18.58
CA PHE A 197 8.98 -6.15 -17.88
C PHE A 197 8.12 -6.56 -16.68
N ILE A 198 7.68 -5.61 -15.85
CA ILE A 198 6.84 -5.89 -14.68
C ILE A 198 5.59 -6.65 -15.10
N SER A 199 4.94 -6.26 -16.20
CA SER A 199 3.74 -6.94 -16.70
C SER A 199 3.97 -8.40 -17.14
N THR A 200 5.22 -8.79 -17.45
CA THR A 200 5.54 -10.20 -17.68
C THR A 200 5.62 -11.04 -16.40
N LEU A 201 5.43 -10.42 -15.25
CA LEU A 201 5.46 -11.09 -13.94
C LEU A 201 4.04 -11.32 -13.39
N ASP A 202 3.03 -10.98 -14.17
CA ASP A 202 1.61 -11.11 -13.81
C ASP A 202 1.06 -12.54 -14.08
N ASP A 203 1.90 -13.46 -14.56
CA ASP A 203 1.58 -14.87 -14.85
C ASP A 203 1.83 -15.80 -13.66
#